data_c2f4457ba07a0206b0b594d831c0a093
#
_entry.id   c2f4457ba07a0206b0b594d831c0a093
#
_cell.length_a   1.000
_cell.length_b   1.000
_cell.length_c   1.000
_cell.angle_alpha   90.00
_cell.angle_beta   90.00
_cell.angle_gamma   90.00
#
_symmetry.space_group_name_H-M   'P 1'
#
loop_
_entity.id
_entity.type
_entity.pdbx_description
1 polymer ?
#
loop_
_entity_poly.entity_id
_entity_poly.type
_entity_poly.pdbx_seq_one_letter_code
_entity_poly.pdbx_strand_id
1 'polypeptide(L)'
;KAIRRQRQMCIRDRKEGVRTIMEDKKFGNAGNTMVIEEFMTGREVSVLSFVDGKTIKIMSSAQDHKRAGDGDTGLNTGGMGTFSPSPFYTEEVDEFCKKYIYQATVDAMAAEGREFKGIIFFGLMLTQKGPRVLEYNARFGDPEAQVVLPRMKNDLIEVMEACINGTLDQIDLQFEDNAAVCVVLASDGYPVRYEKGFLIHGLERFEGQDNYFCFHAGTKQTPEGIVTNGGRVLGITAKGKDLKEARKNAYAATEWVSFENKYMRHDIGKAIDEA
;
A
#
# COMPACT_ATOMS: atom_id res chain seq x y z
N LYS A 1 11.73 -7.90 9.51
CA LYS A 1 10.50 -8.38 10.22
C LYS A 1 9.50 -7.25 10.26
N ALA A 2 8.27 -7.49 9.81
CA ALA A 2 7.20 -6.50 9.84
C ALA A 2 6.92 -6.09 11.30
N ILE A 3 7.09 -4.81 11.62
CA ILE A 3 6.70 -4.24 12.90
C ILE A 3 5.17 -4.11 12.86
N ARG A 4 4.46 -4.84 13.72
CA ARG A 4 3.01 -4.69 13.86
C ARG A 4 2.73 -3.47 14.72
N ARG A 5 2.09 -2.44 14.15
CA ARG A 5 1.52 -1.33 14.91
C ARG A 5 0.19 -1.77 15.52
N GLN A 6 0.03 -1.52 16.81
CA GLN A 6 -1.27 -1.64 17.50
C GLN A 6 -1.73 -0.23 17.88
N ARG A 7 -2.87 0.18 17.35
CA ARG A 7 -3.59 1.36 17.84
C ARG A 7 -4.43 0.95 19.03
N GLN A 8 -4.06 1.43 20.21
CA GLN A 8 -4.79 1.14 21.44
C GLN A 8 -5.44 2.40 21.99
N MET A 9 -6.75 2.36 22.15
CA MET A 9 -7.56 3.56 22.40
C MET A 9 -7.70 3.90 23.88
N CYS A 10 -7.51 2.98 24.82
CA CYS A 10 -7.65 3.26 26.25
C CYS A 10 -6.42 2.88 27.08
N ILE A 11 -6.33 3.42 28.31
CA ILE A 11 -5.19 3.16 29.22
C ILE A 11 -5.06 1.67 29.56
N ARG A 12 -6.18 0.94 29.70
CA ARG A 12 -6.18 -0.51 29.99
C ARG A 12 -5.53 -1.27 28.84
N ASP A 13 -5.94 -0.99 27.61
CA ASP A 13 -5.41 -1.65 26.43
C ASP A 13 -3.92 -1.36 26.24
N ARG A 14 -3.45 -0.15 26.60
CA ARG A 14 -2.04 0.21 26.54
C ARG A 14 -1.21 -0.62 27.53
N LYS A 15 -1.67 -0.76 28.77
CA LYS A 15 -1.00 -1.59 29.78
C LYS A 15 -0.97 -3.05 29.36
N GLU A 16 -2.06 -3.57 28.84
CA GLU A 16 -2.14 -4.93 28.33
C GLU A 16 -1.23 -5.14 27.11
N GLY A 17 -1.16 -4.16 26.21
CA GLY A 17 -0.23 -4.17 25.08
C GLY A 17 1.23 -4.24 25.50
N VAL A 18 1.64 -3.46 26.52
CA VAL A 18 2.97 -3.52 27.10
C VAL A 18 3.28 -4.90 27.65
N ARG A 19 2.34 -5.46 28.45
CA ARG A 19 2.48 -6.83 29.00
C ARG A 19 2.63 -7.87 27.90
N THR A 20 1.72 -7.88 26.95
CA THR A 20 1.69 -8.82 25.81
C THR A 20 2.98 -8.79 25.02
N ILE A 21 3.58 -7.59 24.80
CA ILE A 21 4.81 -7.44 24.00
C ILE A 21 6.02 -7.79 24.84
N MET A 22 6.18 -7.20 26.02
CA MET A 22 7.42 -7.23 26.79
C MET A 22 7.48 -8.34 27.84
N GLU A 23 6.34 -8.66 28.51
CA GLU A 23 6.28 -9.69 29.57
C GLU A 23 5.93 -11.05 28.97
N ASP A 24 4.82 -11.16 28.24
CA ASP A 24 4.34 -12.42 27.64
C ASP A 24 5.18 -12.85 26.42
N LYS A 25 6.07 -11.98 25.93
CA LYS A 25 6.96 -12.24 24.78
C LYS A 25 6.23 -12.76 23.54
N LYS A 26 4.98 -12.31 23.29
CA LYS A 26 4.17 -12.76 22.15
C LYS A 26 4.90 -12.70 20.79
N PHE A 27 5.89 -11.82 20.67
CA PHE A 27 6.74 -11.65 19.48
C PHE A 27 8.19 -12.14 19.71
N GLY A 28 8.40 -12.96 20.73
CA GLY A 28 9.74 -13.49 21.08
C GLY A 28 10.72 -12.34 21.38
N ASN A 29 11.96 -12.48 20.94
CA ASN A 29 13.03 -11.51 21.19
C ASN A 29 12.74 -10.11 20.60
N ALA A 30 11.87 -9.98 19.59
CA ALA A 30 11.45 -8.69 19.06
C ALA A 30 10.69 -7.85 20.10
N GLY A 31 10.07 -8.49 21.11
CA GLY A 31 9.41 -7.83 22.23
C GLY A 31 10.33 -7.35 23.36
N ASN A 32 11.66 -7.44 23.21
CA ASN A 32 12.59 -6.91 24.21
C ASN A 32 12.67 -5.38 24.20
N THR A 33 12.35 -4.77 23.07
CA THR A 33 12.30 -3.32 22.91
C THR A 33 10.96 -2.93 22.28
N MET A 34 10.33 -1.90 22.81
CA MET A 34 9.06 -1.37 22.34
C MET A 34 9.20 0.14 22.09
N VAL A 35 8.59 0.62 21.01
CA VAL A 35 8.46 2.05 20.74
C VAL A 35 7.04 2.49 21.10
N ILE A 36 6.93 3.59 21.82
CA ILE A 36 5.67 4.25 22.16
C ILE A 36 5.64 5.59 21.44
N GLU A 37 4.66 5.76 20.58
CA GLU A 37 4.51 6.95 19.75
C GLU A 37 3.25 7.75 20.13
N GLU A 38 3.18 9.02 19.70
CA GLU A 38 1.97 9.82 19.79
C GLU A 38 0.80 9.12 19.10
N PHE A 39 -0.36 9.10 19.75
CA PHE A 39 -1.59 8.63 19.11
C PHE A 39 -2.11 9.73 18.18
N MET A 40 -1.96 9.52 16.89
CA MET A 40 -2.45 10.42 15.85
C MET A 40 -3.80 9.97 15.31
N THR A 41 -4.65 10.94 15.04
CA THR A 41 -5.95 10.76 14.37
C THR A 41 -6.00 11.57 13.09
N GLY A 42 -6.63 11.04 12.08
CA GLY A 42 -6.73 11.65 10.77
C GLY A 42 -6.92 10.62 9.68
N ARG A 43 -6.74 11.02 8.44
CA ARG A 43 -6.82 10.15 7.27
C ARG A 43 -5.41 9.69 6.87
N GLU A 44 -5.26 8.39 6.66
CA GLU A 44 -4.00 7.84 6.19
C GLU A 44 -3.88 8.01 4.67
N VAL A 45 -2.69 8.39 4.22
CA VAL A 45 -2.32 8.48 2.81
C VAL A 45 -0.92 7.88 2.63
N SER A 46 -0.74 7.15 1.56
CA SER A 46 0.53 6.55 1.17
C SER A 46 1.14 7.34 0.01
N VAL A 47 2.42 7.69 0.14
CA VAL A 47 3.18 8.34 -0.93
C VAL A 47 4.48 7.58 -1.13
N LEU A 48 4.70 7.09 -2.34
CA LEU A 48 5.93 6.42 -2.73
C LEU A 48 6.86 7.41 -3.43
N SER A 49 8.15 7.17 -3.35
CA SER A 49 9.15 8.00 -4.00
C SER A 49 10.34 7.21 -4.51
N PHE A 50 10.95 7.69 -5.59
CA PHE A 50 12.28 7.28 -6.02
C PHE A 50 13.32 8.18 -5.37
N VAL A 51 14.46 7.62 -4.94
CA VAL A 51 15.56 8.33 -4.28
C VAL A 51 16.90 7.84 -4.83
N ASP A 52 17.83 8.77 -5.12
CA ASP A 52 19.18 8.47 -5.61
C ASP A 52 20.29 8.84 -4.62
N GLY A 53 19.95 9.13 -3.37
CA GLY A 53 20.86 9.60 -2.34
C GLY A 53 20.84 11.12 -2.11
N LYS A 54 20.41 11.88 -3.10
CA LYS A 54 20.35 13.36 -3.07
C LYS A 54 18.96 13.87 -3.49
N THR A 55 18.50 13.36 -4.63
CA THR A 55 17.25 13.75 -5.26
C THR A 55 16.13 12.80 -4.84
N ILE A 56 14.95 13.35 -4.59
CA ILE A 56 13.73 12.58 -4.39
C ILE A 56 12.69 12.97 -5.45
N LYS A 57 12.08 11.98 -6.10
CA LYS A 57 10.96 12.15 -7.04
C LYS A 57 9.74 11.45 -6.48
N ILE A 58 8.68 12.22 -6.25
CA ILE A 58 7.45 11.76 -5.61
C ILE A 58 6.52 11.15 -6.65
N MET A 59 5.98 9.98 -6.35
CA MET A 59 4.96 9.31 -7.17
C MET A 59 3.56 9.82 -6.82
N SER A 60 2.58 9.46 -7.63
CA SER A 60 1.18 9.74 -7.34
C SER A 60 0.77 9.16 -5.99
N SER A 61 -0.01 9.92 -5.21
CA SER A 61 -0.50 9.48 -3.90
C SER A 61 -1.44 8.28 -4.02
N ALA A 62 -1.54 7.49 -2.96
CA ALA A 62 -2.46 6.37 -2.87
C ALA A 62 -3.11 6.31 -1.48
N GLN A 63 -4.20 5.58 -1.36
CA GLN A 63 -4.85 5.31 -0.07
C GLN A 63 -5.20 3.84 0.05
N ASP A 64 -4.62 3.18 1.05
CA ASP A 64 -4.82 1.77 1.36
C ASP A 64 -5.95 1.55 2.39
N HIS A 65 -6.56 0.37 2.36
CA HIS A 65 -7.57 -0.10 3.30
C HIS A 65 -6.99 -1.27 4.11
N LYS A 66 -6.50 -0.98 5.30
CA LYS A 66 -5.72 -1.92 6.11
C LYS A 66 -6.55 -2.93 6.89
N ARG A 67 -7.84 -2.66 7.15
CA ARG A 67 -8.71 -3.58 7.89
C ARG A 67 -9.24 -4.69 7.01
N ALA A 68 -9.40 -5.89 7.62
CA ALA A 68 -9.85 -7.07 6.90
C ALA A 68 -11.30 -6.97 6.40
N GLY A 69 -12.19 -6.38 7.17
CA GLY A 69 -13.64 -6.32 6.90
C GLY A 69 -14.14 -4.96 6.44
N ASP A 70 -15.30 -4.97 5.82
CA ASP A 70 -16.03 -3.77 5.41
C ASP A 70 -16.27 -2.82 6.60
N GLY A 71 -16.34 -1.52 6.33
CA GLY A 71 -16.49 -0.48 7.35
C GLY A 71 -15.26 -0.34 8.26
N ASP A 72 -14.08 -0.71 7.77
CA ASP A 72 -12.82 -0.73 8.52
C ASP A 72 -12.90 -1.55 9.82
N THR A 73 -13.54 -2.70 9.75
CA THR A 73 -13.69 -3.64 10.85
C THR A 73 -12.65 -4.78 10.82
N GLY A 74 -12.55 -5.52 11.90
CA GLY A 74 -11.66 -6.68 11.99
C GLY A 74 -10.21 -6.32 12.25
N LEU A 75 -9.30 -7.24 11.95
CA LEU A 75 -7.86 -7.11 12.18
C LEU A 75 -7.17 -6.29 11.08
N ASN A 76 -6.03 -5.69 11.44
CA ASN A 76 -5.14 -5.10 10.45
C ASN A 76 -4.51 -6.20 9.58
N THR A 77 -4.40 -5.91 8.29
CA THR A 77 -3.82 -6.76 7.25
C THR A 77 -2.64 -6.08 6.58
N GLY A 78 -2.12 -6.68 5.51
CA GLY A 78 -1.16 -6.02 4.62
C GLY A 78 -1.79 -5.03 3.64
N GLY A 79 -3.12 -4.85 3.67
CA GLY A 79 -3.92 -4.04 2.74
C GLY A 79 -4.92 -4.91 1.98
N MET A 80 -6.17 -4.48 1.97
CA MET A 80 -7.29 -5.18 1.31
C MET A 80 -7.72 -4.51 0.00
N GLY A 81 -7.07 -3.42 -0.34
CA GLY A 81 -7.30 -2.67 -1.55
C GLY A 81 -6.86 -1.22 -1.40
N THR A 82 -6.66 -0.57 -2.54
CA THR A 82 -6.10 0.78 -2.60
C THR A 82 -6.60 1.52 -3.84
N PHE A 83 -6.48 2.83 -3.83
CA PHE A 83 -6.76 3.66 -4.98
C PHE A 83 -5.73 4.78 -5.12
N SER A 84 -5.57 5.28 -6.33
CA SER A 84 -4.67 6.39 -6.68
C SER A 84 -5.28 7.22 -7.82
N PRO A 85 -5.18 8.58 -7.76
CA PRO A 85 -4.62 9.38 -6.67
C PRO A 85 -5.57 9.45 -5.46
N SER A 86 -5.06 9.82 -4.28
CA SER A 86 -5.93 10.12 -3.13
C SER A 86 -6.48 11.55 -3.26
N PRO A 87 -7.80 11.76 -3.26
CA PRO A 87 -8.39 13.09 -3.38
C PRO A 87 -8.17 13.95 -2.11
N PHE A 88 -7.72 13.31 -1.03
CA PHE A 88 -7.39 13.99 0.23
C PHE A 88 -5.94 14.48 0.29
N TYR A 89 -5.12 14.07 -0.67
CA TYR A 89 -3.76 14.56 -0.83
C TYR A 89 -3.77 15.76 -1.77
N THR A 90 -4.16 16.92 -1.21
CA THR A 90 -4.30 18.18 -1.94
C THR A 90 -2.93 18.78 -2.28
N GLU A 91 -2.92 19.77 -3.18
CA GLU A 91 -1.70 20.52 -3.53
C GLU A 91 -1.05 21.17 -2.29
N GLU A 92 -1.84 21.72 -1.36
CA GLU A 92 -1.35 22.30 -0.11
C GLU A 92 -0.63 21.24 0.76
N VAL A 93 -1.19 20.03 0.83
CA VAL A 93 -0.58 18.89 1.54
C VAL A 93 0.73 18.49 0.87
N ASP A 94 0.73 18.41 -0.46
CA ASP A 94 1.91 18.04 -1.25
C ASP A 94 3.05 19.05 -1.08
N GLU A 95 2.77 20.35 -1.18
CA GLU A 95 3.74 21.42 -0.95
C GLU A 95 4.32 21.39 0.47
N PHE A 96 3.47 21.19 1.48
CA PHE A 96 3.94 21.02 2.85
C PHE A 96 4.88 19.82 2.97
N CYS A 97 4.50 18.67 2.42
CA CYS A 97 5.30 17.45 2.50
C CYS A 97 6.62 17.58 1.72
N LYS A 98 6.61 18.20 0.54
CA LYS A 98 7.84 18.51 -0.21
C LYS A 98 8.81 19.36 0.61
N LYS A 99 8.29 20.40 1.24
CA LYS A 99 9.11 21.36 2.01
C LYS A 99 9.65 20.79 3.31
N TYR A 100 8.86 20.01 4.04
CA TYR A 100 9.19 19.67 5.43
C TYR A 100 9.43 18.18 5.69
N ILE A 101 9.06 17.30 4.75
CA ILE A 101 9.12 15.86 4.97
C ILE A 101 10.06 15.17 3.97
N TYR A 102 9.79 15.27 2.67
CA TYR A 102 10.42 14.41 1.68
C TYR A 102 11.90 14.68 1.53
N GLN A 103 12.27 15.87 1.05
CA GLN A 103 13.69 16.21 0.87
C GLN A 103 14.42 16.24 2.22
N ALA A 104 13.78 16.74 3.27
CA ALA A 104 14.36 16.75 4.62
C ALA A 104 14.71 15.33 5.14
N THR A 105 13.95 14.31 4.75
CA THR A 105 14.27 12.91 5.08
C THR A 105 15.55 12.45 4.38
N VAL A 106 15.69 12.73 3.09
CA VAL A 106 16.86 12.36 2.29
C VAL A 106 18.10 13.10 2.80
N ASP A 107 17.97 14.39 3.05
CA ASP A 107 19.07 15.23 3.57
C ASP A 107 19.54 14.77 4.96
N ALA A 108 18.59 14.42 5.84
CA ALA A 108 18.92 13.91 7.17
C ALA A 108 19.65 12.56 7.11
N MET A 109 19.23 11.66 6.23
CA MET A 109 19.91 10.38 6.03
C MET A 109 21.34 10.56 5.50
N ALA A 110 21.53 11.47 4.55
CA ALA A 110 22.86 11.81 4.04
C ALA A 110 23.76 12.44 5.12
N ALA A 111 23.22 13.35 5.94
CA ALA A 111 23.93 13.96 7.05
C ALA A 111 24.40 12.95 8.13
N GLU A 112 23.64 11.88 8.32
CA GLU A 112 23.98 10.75 9.20
C GLU A 112 24.96 9.74 8.55
N GLY A 113 25.43 10.01 7.32
CA GLY A 113 26.29 9.10 6.57
C GLY A 113 25.57 7.82 6.11
N ARG A 114 24.26 7.88 5.95
CA ARG A 114 23.37 6.77 5.59
C ARG A 114 22.61 7.08 4.31
N GLU A 115 23.32 7.41 3.25
CA GLU A 115 22.70 7.66 1.94
C GLU A 115 21.80 6.48 1.56
N PHE A 116 20.60 6.79 1.07
CA PHE A 116 19.62 5.80 0.62
C PHE A 116 19.36 5.95 -0.88
N LYS A 117 19.41 4.85 -1.61
CA LYS A 117 19.01 4.75 -3.01
C LYS A 117 17.93 3.70 -3.17
N GLY A 118 16.88 4.02 -3.92
CA GLY A 118 15.76 3.12 -4.16
C GLY A 118 14.41 3.75 -3.85
N ILE A 119 13.51 2.97 -3.25
CA ILE A 119 12.14 3.39 -2.97
C ILE A 119 11.96 3.71 -1.50
N ILE A 120 11.50 4.92 -1.18
CA ILE A 120 10.97 5.26 0.14
C ILE A 120 9.46 5.37 0.04
N PHE A 121 8.77 4.61 0.88
CA PHE A 121 7.36 4.72 1.12
C PHE A 121 7.14 5.57 2.36
N PHE A 122 6.37 6.63 2.24
CA PHE A 122 5.92 7.49 3.33
C PHE A 122 4.47 7.12 3.67
N GLY A 123 4.26 6.56 4.87
CA GLY A 123 2.93 6.47 5.46
C GLY A 123 2.63 7.78 6.18
N LEU A 124 1.66 8.53 5.69
CA LEU A 124 1.29 9.83 6.24
C LEU A 124 -0.06 9.75 6.96
N MET A 125 -0.21 10.55 8.01
CA MET A 125 -1.48 10.85 8.65
C MET A 125 -1.80 12.33 8.40
N LEU A 126 -2.90 12.61 7.71
CA LEU A 126 -3.42 13.96 7.54
C LEU A 126 -4.20 14.33 8.80
N THR A 127 -3.54 15.02 9.74
CA THR A 127 -4.12 15.43 11.02
C THR A 127 -4.64 16.85 10.96
N GLN A 128 -5.41 17.27 11.97
CA GLN A 128 -5.84 18.67 12.12
C GLN A 128 -4.65 19.65 12.28
N LYS A 129 -3.47 19.15 12.65
CA LYS A 129 -2.24 19.93 12.79
C LYS A 129 -1.33 19.85 11.56
N GLY A 130 -1.87 19.40 10.43
CA GLY A 130 -1.14 19.13 9.20
C GLY A 130 -0.63 17.69 9.06
N PRO A 131 0.05 17.39 7.94
CA PRO A 131 0.60 16.07 7.67
C PRO A 131 1.65 15.64 8.71
N ARG A 132 1.61 14.36 9.09
CA ARG A 132 2.56 13.72 10.00
C ARG A 132 3.00 12.37 9.43
N VAL A 133 4.26 12.03 9.61
CA VAL A 133 4.78 10.73 9.19
C VAL A 133 4.39 9.67 10.22
N LEU A 134 3.73 8.61 9.75
CA LEU A 134 3.42 7.41 10.53
C LEU A 134 4.57 6.41 10.47
N GLU A 135 5.10 6.19 9.28
CA GLU A 135 6.16 5.21 9.03
C GLU A 135 6.88 5.47 7.72
N TYR A 136 8.09 4.95 7.67
CA TYR A 136 8.86 4.79 6.45
C TYR A 136 9.00 3.30 6.13
N ASN A 137 8.93 2.95 4.85
CA ASN A 137 9.32 1.63 4.37
C ASN A 137 10.30 1.79 3.20
N ALA A 138 11.36 0.97 3.17
CA ALA A 138 12.40 0.99 2.13
C ALA A 138 12.06 0.00 1.00
N ARG A 139 10.86 0.14 0.43
CA ARG A 139 10.29 -0.73 -0.61
C ARG A 139 9.02 -0.12 -1.20
N PHE A 140 8.58 -0.67 -2.32
CA PHE A 140 7.22 -0.42 -2.81
C PHE A 140 6.16 -0.84 -1.80
N GLY A 141 5.01 -0.14 -1.81
CA GLY A 141 3.81 -0.56 -1.11
C GLY A 141 3.13 -1.74 -1.80
N ASP A 142 2.42 -2.54 -1.06
CA ASP A 142 1.56 -3.61 -1.54
C ASP A 142 0.26 -3.58 -0.70
N PRO A 143 -0.86 -3.07 -1.26
CA PRO A 143 -1.18 -2.99 -2.70
C PRO A 143 -0.98 -1.61 -3.39
N GLU A 144 -0.21 -0.66 -2.86
CA GLU A 144 -0.09 0.67 -3.47
C GLU A 144 0.61 0.66 -4.84
N ALA A 145 1.63 -0.19 -5.02
CA ALA A 145 2.33 -0.32 -6.31
C ALA A 145 1.35 -0.70 -7.44
N GLN A 146 0.35 -1.51 -7.13
CA GLN A 146 -0.65 -2.00 -8.08
C GLN A 146 -1.60 -0.92 -8.63
N VAL A 147 -1.62 0.28 -8.03
CA VAL A 147 -2.40 1.42 -8.55
C VAL A 147 -1.51 2.58 -8.99
N VAL A 148 -0.30 2.68 -8.48
CA VAL A 148 0.62 3.78 -8.82
C VAL A 148 1.39 3.48 -10.10
N LEU A 149 2.02 2.29 -10.20
CA LEU A 149 2.86 1.94 -11.34
C LEU A 149 2.10 1.80 -12.67
N PRO A 150 0.87 1.24 -12.74
CA PRO A 150 0.11 1.20 -13.98
C PRO A 150 -0.26 2.57 -14.56
N ARG A 151 -0.14 3.64 -13.77
CA ARG A 151 -0.38 5.03 -14.19
C ARG A 151 0.91 5.79 -14.55
N MET A 152 2.08 5.21 -14.27
CA MET A 152 3.37 5.83 -14.59
C MET A 152 3.64 5.78 -16.11
N LYS A 153 4.05 6.91 -16.69
CA LYS A 153 4.37 7.01 -18.13
C LYS A 153 5.82 6.65 -18.44
N ASN A 154 6.72 6.85 -17.48
CA ASN A 154 8.13 6.54 -17.65
C ASN A 154 8.37 5.03 -17.65
N ASP A 155 9.40 4.57 -18.34
CA ASP A 155 9.91 3.22 -18.16
C ASP A 155 10.48 3.06 -16.75
N LEU A 156 10.00 2.07 -16.02
CA LEU A 156 10.38 1.83 -14.63
C LEU A 156 11.88 1.50 -14.51
N ILE A 157 12.45 0.79 -15.47
CA ILE A 157 13.86 0.39 -15.48
C ILE A 157 14.75 1.62 -15.62
N GLU A 158 14.40 2.54 -16.53
CA GLU A 158 15.15 3.81 -16.71
C GLU A 158 15.17 4.64 -15.40
N VAL A 159 14.03 4.72 -14.71
CA VAL A 159 13.97 5.45 -13.44
C VAL A 159 14.78 4.74 -12.34
N MET A 160 14.75 3.42 -12.29
CA MET A 160 15.54 2.64 -11.33
C MET A 160 17.04 2.76 -11.59
N GLU A 161 17.45 2.75 -12.85
CA GLU A 161 18.85 2.99 -13.25
C GLU A 161 19.30 4.41 -12.88
N ALA A 162 18.44 5.42 -13.06
CA ALA A 162 18.71 6.79 -12.62
C ALA A 162 18.90 6.87 -11.09
N CYS A 163 18.13 6.12 -10.31
CA CYS A 163 18.34 6.03 -8.84
C CYS A 163 19.74 5.46 -8.51
N ILE A 164 20.17 4.41 -9.19
CA ILE A 164 21.47 3.77 -8.96
C ILE A 164 22.60 4.71 -9.36
N ASN A 165 22.48 5.36 -10.53
CA ASN A 165 23.51 6.19 -11.12
C ASN A 165 23.59 7.60 -10.50
N GLY A 166 22.62 8.02 -9.68
CA GLY A 166 22.59 9.37 -9.09
C GLY A 166 22.23 10.46 -10.11
N THR A 167 21.38 10.13 -11.08
CA THR A 167 20.92 11.02 -12.17
C THR A 167 19.40 11.22 -12.15
N LEU A 168 18.76 10.99 -11.03
CA LEU A 168 17.32 11.09 -10.88
C LEU A 168 16.79 12.53 -11.09
N ASP A 169 17.63 13.52 -10.90
CA ASP A 169 17.33 14.92 -11.21
C ASP A 169 17.02 15.16 -12.70
N GLN A 170 17.56 14.32 -13.61
CA GLN A 170 17.33 14.39 -15.06
C GLN A 170 16.02 13.71 -15.50
N ILE A 171 15.38 12.96 -14.62
CA ILE A 171 14.11 12.28 -14.91
C ILE A 171 12.94 13.25 -14.70
N ASP A 172 12.13 13.45 -15.72
CA ASP A 172 10.81 14.06 -15.61
C ASP A 172 9.78 12.96 -15.33
N LEU A 173 9.50 12.73 -14.05
CA LEU A 173 8.59 11.67 -13.61
C LEU A 173 7.13 12.06 -13.87
N GLN A 174 6.46 11.32 -14.74
CA GLN A 174 5.10 11.62 -15.19
C GLN A 174 4.13 10.48 -14.94
N PHE A 175 2.88 10.85 -14.66
CA PHE A 175 1.75 9.93 -14.50
C PHE A 175 0.63 10.27 -15.48
N GLU A 176 -0.18 9.27 -15.84
CA GLU A 176 -1.41 9.49 -16.60
C GLU A 176 -2.41 10.30 -15.77
N ASP A 177 -3.15 11.17 -16.47
CA ASP A 177 -4.28 11.91 -15.88
C ASP A 177 -5.53 11.05 -15.84
N ASN A 178 -5.47 9.98 -15.07
CA ASN A 178 -6.53 9.01 -14.83
C ASN A 178 -6.47 8.52 -13.39
N ALA A 179 -7.29 7.57 -13.04
CA ALA A 179 -7.29 6.93 -11.73
C ALA A 179 -7.16 5.42 -11.84
N ALA A 180 -6.73 4.78 -10.75
CA ALA A 180 -6.70 3.33 -10.63
C ALA A 180 -7.21 2.89 -9.25
N VAL A 181 -7.90 1.75 -9.22
CA VAL A 181 -8.37 1.09 -8.01
C VAL A 181 -7.97 -0.37 -8.05
N CYS A 182 -7.41 -0.86 -6.95
CA CYS A 182 -7.08 -2.27 -6.74
C CYS A 182 -7.94 -2.85 -5.63
N VAL A 183 -8.61 -3.96 -5.92
CA VAL A 183 -9.35 -4.77 -4.94
C VAL A 183 -8.58 -6.06 -4.70
N VAL A 184 -8.24 -6.34 -3.45
CA VAL A 184 -7.52 -7.57 -3.09
C VAL A 184 -8.51 -8.72 -2.92
N LEU A 185 -8.28 -9.80 -3.66
CA LEU A 185 -8.95 -11.08 -3.45
C LEU A 185 -8.10 -11.90 -2.47
N ALA A 186 -8.67 -12.23 -1.34
CA ALA A 186 -8.03 -12.98 -0.26
C ALA A 186 -8.68 -14.34 -0.06
N SER A 187 -7.99 -15.24 0.62
CA SER A 187 -8.57 -16.48 1.16
C SER A 187 -9.39 -16.15 2.41
N ASP A 188 -10.58 -16.67 2.52
CA ASP A 188 -11.44 -16.49 3.69
C ASP A 188 -10.73 -16.92 4.99
N GLY A 189 -10.92 -16.14 6.05
CA GLY A 189 -10.20 -16.28 7.31
C GLY A 189 -8.87 -15.52 7.42
N TYR A 190 -8.38 -14.92 6.32
CA TYR A 190 -7.23 -14.01 6.38
C TYR A 190 -7.52 -12.78 7.27
N PRO A 191 -6.61 -12.31 8.15
CA PRO A 191 -5.19 -12.65 8.27
C PRO A 191 -4.85 -13.73 9.32
N VAL A 192 -5.83 -14.46 9.85
CA VAL A 192 -5.62 -15.38 10.99
C VAL A 192 -5.30 -16.80 10.51
N ARG A 193 -6.30 -17.47 9.94
CA ARG A 193 -6.19 -18.83 9.46
C ARG A 193 -7.01 -18.97 8.17
N TYR A 194 -6.43 -19.55 7.16
CA TYR A 194 -7.06 -19.75 5.85
C TYR A 194 -6.51 -21.02 5.18
N GLU A 195 -7.32 -21.61 4.33
CA GLU A 195 -6.95 -22.75 3.52
C GLU A 195 -6.32 -22.32 2.20
N LYS A 196 -5.54 -23.21 1.59
CA LYS A 196 -4.77 -22.98 0.37
C LYS A 196 -4.95 -24.15 -0.58
N GLY A 197 -4.54 -23.98 -1.85
CA GLY A 197 -4.52 -25.04 -2.85
C GLY A 197 -5.76 -25.06 -3.74
N PHE A 198 -6.63 -24.08 -3.63
CA PHE A 198 -7.83 -23.97 -4.49
C PHE A 198 -7.44 -23.45 -5.87
N LEU A 199 -7.94 -24.13 -6.92
CA LEU A 199 -7.70 -23.73 -8.30
C LEU A 199 -8.32 -22.38 -8.61
N ILE A 200 -7.58 -21.53 -9.30
CA ILE A 200 -8.01 -20.19 -9.71
C ILE A 200 -8.41 -20.24 -11.18
N HIS A 201 -9.62 -19.74 -11.47
CA HIS A 201 -10.20 -19.71 -12.83
C HIS A 201 -10.37 -18.27 -13.30
N GLY A 202 -10.31 -18.05 -14.62
CA GLY A 202 -10.65 -16.78 -15.27
C GLY A 202 -9.49 -15.79 -15.39
N LEU A 203 -8.25 -16.22 -15.10
CA LEU A 203 -7.06 -15.37 -15.21
C LEU A 203 -6.79 -14.95 -16.67
N GLU A 204 -7.14 -15.79 -17.62
CA GLU A 204 -7.01 -15.55 -19.07
C GLU A 204 -7.77 -14.32 -19.57
N ARG A 205 -8.78 -13.87 -18.83
CA ARG A 205 -9.58 -12.68 -19.19
C ARG A 205 -8.81 -11.38 -19.10
N PHE A 206 -7.70 -11.37 -18.40
CA PHE A 206 -6.82 -10.20 -18.27
C PHE A 206 -5.78 -10.10 -19.38
N GLU A 207 -5.61 -11.16 -20.19
CA GLU A 207 -4.66 -11.14 -21.29
C GLU A 207 -5.06 -10.12 -22.35
N GLY A 208 -4.11 -9.29 -22.78
CA GLY A 208 -4.34 -8.25 -23.79
C GLY A 208 -5.21 -7.07 -23.33
N GLN A 209 -5.47 -6.92 -22.03
CA GLN A 209 -6.19 -5.78 -21.48
C GLN A 209 -5.24 -4.63 -21.12
N ASP A 210 -5.51 -3.42 -21.60
CA ASP A 210 -4.69 -2.23 -21.31
C ASP A 210 -5.07 -1.52 -20.01
N ASN A 211 -6.30 -1.71 -19.54
CA ASN A 211 -6.84 -1.01 -18.37
C ASN A 211 -7.17 -1.91 -17.19
N TYR A 212 -6.96 -3.23 -17.33
CA TYR A 212 -7.26 -4.21 -16.30
C TYR A 212 -6.03 -5.09 -16.05
N PHE A 213 -5.69 -5.25 -14.78
CA PHE A 213 -4.50 -5.99 -14.37
C PHE A 213 -4.86 -6.99 -13.27
N CYS A 214 -4.29 -8.19 -13.36
CA CYS A 214 -4.37 -9.19 -12.32
C CYS A 214 -2.97 -9.44 -11.74
N PHE A 215 -2.69 -8.87 -10.59
CA PHE A 215 -1.40 -9.03 -9.92
C PHE A 215 -1.42 -10.25 -9.00
N HIS A 216 -0.50 -11.17 -9.23
CA HIS A 216 -0.32 -12.34 -8.39
C HIS A 216 0.37 -11.98 -7.07
N ALA A 217 -0.21 -12.42 -5.95
CA ALA A 217 0.38 -12.31 -4.61
C ALA A 217 0.61 -13.73 -4.06
N GLY A 218 -0.34 -14.27 -3.31
CA GLY A 218 -0.25 -15.62 -2.75
C GLY A 218 -0.76 -16.68 -3.70
N THR A 219 -0.10 -16.92 -4.81
CA THR A 219 -0.42 -17.96 -5.80
C THR A 219 0.74 -18.92 -6.00
N LYS A 220 0.45 -20.09 -6.54
CA LYS A 220 1.44 -21.12 -6.89
C LYS A 220 1.02 -21.85 -8.17
N GLN A 221 1.99 -22.07 -9.07
CA GLN A 221 1.78 -22.91 -10.24
C GLN A 221 1.83 -24.39 -9.85
N THR A 222 0.86 -25.18 -10.32
CA THR A 222 0.79 -26.65 -10.20
C THR A 222 0.56 -27.27 -11.59
N PRO A 223 0.65 -28.60 -11.73
CA PRO A 223 0.28 -29.25 -12.98
C PRO A 223 -1.18 -29.01 -13.41
N GLU A 224 -2.09 -28.83 -12.46
CA GLU A 224 -3.50 -28.61 -12.70
C GLU A 224 -3.82 -27.13 -13.02
N GLY A 225 -2.86 -26.21 -12.80
CA GLY A 225 -3.04 -24.78 -13.02
C GLY A 225 -2.53 -23.93 -11.86
N ILE A 226 -2.97 -22.69 -11.81
CA ILE A 226 -2.61 -21.75 -10.73
C ILE A 226 -3.56 -21.92 -9.55
N VAL A 227 -3.01 -22.09 -8.35
CA VAL A 227 -3.77 -22.30 -7.11
C VAL A 227 -3.48 -21.23 -6.07
N THR A 228 -4.39 -21.06 -5.11
CA THR A 228 -4.20 -20.18 -3.95
C THR A 228 -3.07 -20.73 -3.06
N ASN A 229 -2.17 -19.84 -2.60
CA ASN A 229 -1.04 -20.20 -1.73
C ASN A 229 -0.72 -19.13 -0.67
N GLY A 230 -1.62 -18.22 -0.43
CA GLY A 230 -1.45 -17.13 0.54
C GLY A 230 -2.76 -16.57 1.07
N GLY A 231 -2.68 -15.67 2.04
CA GLY A 231 -3.83 -14.97 2.57
C GLY A 231 -4.39 -13.96 1.56
N ARG A 232 -3.57 -13.03 1.09
CA ARG A 232 -3.87 -12.23 -0.10
C ARG A 232 -3.44 -13.03 -1.32
N VAL A 233 -4.35 -13.26 -2.24
CA VAL A 233 -4.17 -14.17 -3.38
C VAL A 233 -3.89 -13.38 -4.66
N LEU A 234 -4.76 -12.43 -4.98
CA LEU A 234 -4.66 -11.60 -6.19
C LEU A 234 -5.00 -10.14 -5.86
N GLY A 235 -4.39 -9.22 -6.60
CA GLY A 235 -4.82 -7.81 -6.66
C GLY A 235 -5.46 -7.53 -8.02
N ILE A 236 -6.75 -7.26 -8.04
CA ILE A 236 -7.48 -6.91 -9.26
C ILE A 236 -7.50 -5.40 -9.38
N THR A 237 -6.77 -4.89 -10.36
CA THR A 237 -6.65 -3.45 -10.61
C THR A 237 -7.34 -3.06 -11.90
N ALA A 238 -8.05 -1.95 -11.87
CA ALA A 238 -8.55 -1.32 -13.09
C ALA A 238 -8.28 0.19 -13.10
N LYS A 239 -8.00 0.70 -14.30
CA LYS A 239 -7.94 2.13 -14.58
C LYS A 239 -9.32 2.66 -15.00
N GLY A 240 -9.55 3.95 -14.83
CA GLY A 240 -10.70 4.69 -15.28
C GLY A 240 -10.38 6.17 -15.41
N LYS A 241 -11.19 6.92 -16.13
CA LYS A 241 -11.00 8.38 -16.30
C LYS A 241 -11.00 9.14 -14.96
N ASP A 242 -11.70 8.60 -13.98
CA ASP A 242 -11.79 9.08 -12.61
C ASP A 242 -11.87 7.91 -11.62
N LEU A 243 -11.79 8.23 -10.32
CA LEU A 243 -11.82 7.22 -9.27
C LEU A 243 -13.13 6.43 -9.20
N LYS A 244 -14.27 7.04 -9.56
CA LYS A 244 -15.59 6.35 -9.55
C LYS A 244 -15.66 5.31 -10.64
N GLU A 245 -15.16 5.66 -11.83
CA GLU A 245 -15.10 4.71 -12.95
C GLU A 245 -14.07 3.60 -12.68
N ALA A 246 -12.87 3.96 -12.21
CA ALA A 246 -11.85 2.97 -11.86
C ALA A 246 -12.36 1.98 -10.80
N ARG A 247 -13.07 2.45 -9.76
CA ARG A 247 -13.68 1.60 -8.74
C ARG A 247 -14.73 0.66 -9.33
N LYS A 248 -15.64 1.19 -10.15
CA LYS A 248 -16.65 0.39 -10.84
C LYS A 248 -16.02 -0.71 -11.70
N ASN A 249 -15.00 -0.35 -12.47
CA ASN A 249 -14.26 -1.27 -13.34
C ASN A 249 -13.53 -2.35 -12.54
N ALA A 250 -12.85 -1.98 -11.45
CA ALA A 250 -12.13 -2.93 -10.61
C ALA A 250 -13.08 -3.97 -9.99
N TYR A 251 -14.21 -3.53 -9.42
CA TYR A 251 -15.20 -4.48 -8.88
C TYR A 251 -15.84 -5.36 -9.97
N ALA A 252 -16.14 -4.83 -11.14
CA ALA A 252 -16.63 -5.65 -12.26
C ALA A 252 -15.61 -6.73 -12.67
N ALA A 253 -14.31 -6.39 -12.65
CA ALA A 253 -13.25 -7.33 -12.99
C ALA A 253 -12.99 -8.39 -11.90
N THR A 254 -13.37 -8.15 -10.63
CA THR A 254 -13.29 -9.20 -9.60
C THR A 254 -14.20 -10.39 -9.89
N GLU A 255 -15.25 -10.20 -10.66
CA GLU A 255 -16.16 -11.26 -11.08
C GLU A 255 -15.60 -12.13 -12.22
N TRP A 256 -14.51 -11.70 -12.85
CA TRP A 256 -13.84 -12.50 -13.86
C TRP A 256 -13.10 -13.69 -13.27
N VAL A 257 -12.71 -13.58 -12.00
CA VAL A 257 -11.88 -14.56 -11.29
C VAL A 257 -12.67 -15.28 -10.22
N SER A 258 -12.54 -16.59 -10.15
CA SER A 258 -13.15 -17.41 -9.10
C SER A 258 -12.16 -18.40 -8.53
N PHE A 259 -12.26 -18.64 -7.24
CA PHE A 259 -11.67 -19.73 -6.50
C PHE A 259 -12.49 -20.00 -5.24
N GLU A 260 -12.45 -21.22 -4.76
CA GLU A 260 -13.13 -21.58 -3.51
C GLU A 260 -12.57 -20.75 -2.34
N ASN A 261 -13.41 -20.33 -1.42
CA ASN A 261 -13.12 -19.44 -0.30
C ASN A 261 -12.65 -18.02 -0.69
N LYS A 262 -12.99 -17.52 -1.89
CA LYS A 262 -12.71 -16.14 -2.29
C LYS A 262 -13.38 -15.16 -1.34
N TYR A 263 -12.57 -14.26 -0.75
CA TYR A 263 -13.02 -13.16 0.09
C TYR A 263 -12.48 -11.84 -0.42
N MET A 264 -13.25 -10.78 -0.34
CA MET A 264 -12.81 -9.41 -0.62
C MET A 264 -13.65 -8.41 0.18
N ARG A 265 -13.16 -7.20 0.34
CA ARG A 265 -13.97 -6.07 0.82
C ARG A 265 -14.81 -5.50 -0.32
N HIS A 266 -16.01 -4.98 0.03
CA HIS A 266 -16.96 -4.39 -0.92
C HIS A 266 -16.98 -2.85 -0.86
N ASP A 267 -16.20 -2.25 0.02
CA ASP A 267 -16.18 -0.82 0.30
C ASP A 267 -14.84 -0.14 -0.04
N ILE A 268 -13.96 -0.81 -0.81
CA ILE A 268 -12.70 -0.20 -1.27
C ILE A 268 -13.03 1.06 -2.07
N GLY A 269 -12.40 2.17 -1.67
CA GLY A 269 -12.60 3.46 -2.30
C GLY A 269 -13.95 4.13 -1.98
N LYS A 270 -14.74 3.64 -1.00
CA LYS A 270 -16.00 4.29 -0.60
C LYS A 270 -15.79 5.76 -0.19
N ALA A 271 -14.66 6.08 0.43
CA ALA A 271 -14.30 7.44 0.82
C ALA A 271 -14.21 8.42 -0.37
N ILE A 272 -14.11 7.92 -1.62
CA ILE A 272 -14.16 8.74 -2.84
C ILE A 272 -15.51 9.48 -2.97
N ASP A 273 -16.58 8.91 -2.44
CA ASP A 273 -17.91 9.51 -2.48
C ASP A 273 -18.07 10.69 -1.50
N GLU A 274 -17.09 10.87 -0.59
CA GLU A 274 -17.03 11.92 0.41
C GLU A 274 -16.14 13.11 -0.01
N ALA A 275 -15.44 13.00 -1.14
CA ALA A 275 -14.43 13.95 -1.62
C ALA A 275 -14.99 14.97 -2.61
#